data_06d713b4daf462d803b7526382a29eda
#
_entry.id   06d713b4daf462d803b7526382a29eda
#
_cell.length_a   1.000
_cell.length_b   1.000
_cell.length_c   1.000
_cell.angle_alpha   90.00
_cell.angle_beta   90.00
_cell.angle_gamma   90.00
#
_symmetry.space_group_name_H-M   'P 1'
#
loop_
_entity.id
_entity.type
_entity.pdbx_description
1 polymer ?
#
loop_
_entity_poly.entity_id
_entity_poly.type
_entity_poly.pdbx_seq_one_letter_code
_entity_poly.pdbx_strand_id
1 'polypeptide(L)'
;MTASNSARTGNAVVFTAIQGDITRLSVDAIVNAANSSLLGGGGVDGAIHRAAGPELLAECRTLGGCPTGEARLTRAYRLPARFVIHTVGPVWLGGGHGEPELLASCYRESVKLAVANAVATLAFPSISTGVYGYPVERAAGIAVASVRAALSEDAGSLEEIVFCCFSAHDLQVYERLLSSIHCEK
;
A
#
# COMPACT_ATOMS: atom_id res chain seq x y z
N MET A 1 -22.66 -21.24 -32.53
CA MET A 1 -22.62 -20.25 -31.43
C MET A 1 -21.16 -20.07 -31.05
N THR A 2 -20.53 -19.04 -31.58
CA THR A 2 -19.10 -18.73 -31.40
C THR A 2 -18.93 -17.91 -30.13
N ALA A 3 -18.27 -18.47 -29.13
CA ALA A 3 -17.88 -17.73 -27.93
C ALA A 3 -16.80 -16.72 -28.33
N SER A 4 -17.15 -15.46 -28.24
CA SER A 4 -16.22 -14.33 -28.42
C SER A 4 -15.26 -14.31 -27.24
N ASN A 5 -14.04 -14.76 -27.47
CA ASN A 5 -12.93 -14.65 -26.53
C ASN A 5 -12.39 -13.22 -26.62
N SER A 6 -12.92 -12.31 -25.79
CA SER A 6 -12.42 -10.96 -25.64
C SER A 6 -11.08 -11.04 -24.90
N ALA A 7 -9.98 -11.11 -25.63
CA ALA A 7 -8.64 -10.92 -25.09
C ALA A 7 -8.57 -9.47 -24.57
N ARG A 8 -8.56 -9.30 -23.22
CA ARG A 8 -8.19 -8.02 -22.61
C ARG A 8 -6.74 -7.74 -22.99
N THR A 9 -6.52 -6.78 -23.87
CA THR A 9 -5.23 -6.10 -24.00
C THR A 9 -5.04 -5.32 -22.70
N GLY A 10 -4.43 -5.95 -21.71
CA GLY A 10 -4.14 -5.32 -20.43
C GLY A 10 -3.19 -4.15 -20.66
N ASN A 11 -3.67 -2.91 -20.45
CA ASN A 11 -2.79 -1.77 -20.27
C ASN A 11 -1.86 -2.09 -19.09
N ALA A 12 -0.56 -1.82 -19.26
CA ALA A 12 0.40 -1.99 -18.19
C ALA A 12 0.01 -1.05 -17.02
N VAL A 13 0.04 -1.56 -15.79
CA VAL A 13 -0.23 -0.75 -14.59
C VAL A 13 0.80 0.37 -14.50
N VAL A 14 0.34 1.60 -14.28
CA VAL A 14 1.20 2.78 -14.14
C VAL A 14 1.72 2.87 -12.72
N PHE A 15 3.02 3.12 -12.55
CA PHE A 15 3.65 3.36 -11.27
C PHE A 15 4.06 4.83 -11.15
N THR A 16 3.60 5.50 -10.12
CA THR A 16 3.91 6.90 -9.80
C THR A 16 4.48 7.02 -8.40
N ALA A 17 5.37 7.98 -8.18
CA ALA A 17 5.80 8.40 -6.86
C ALA A 17 5.52 9.89 -6.70
N ILE A 18 4.96 10.29 -5.56
CA ILE A 18 4.65 11.68 -5.24
C ILE A 18 5.07 12.01 -3.81
N GLN A 19 5.37 13.26 -3.54
CA GLN A 19 5.40 13.76 -2.16
C GLN A 19 4.07 14.40 -1.83
N GLY A 20 3.43 13.95 -0.75
CA GLY A 20 2.12 14.51 -0.38
C GLY A 20 1.51 13.89 0.87
N ASP A 21 0.28 14.27 1.10
CA ASP A 21 -0.58 13.77 2.17
C ASP A 21 -1.51 12.70 1.59
N ILE A 22 -1.31 11.45 1.96
CA ILE A 22 -2.09 10.31 1.45
C ILE A 22 -3.59 10.44 1.77
N THR A 23 -3.94 11.17 2.84
CA THR A 23 -5.34 11.38 3.25
C THR A 23 -6.11 12.29 2.31
N ARG A 24 -5.43 12.98 1.41
CA ARG A 24 -6.03 13.91 0.44
C ARG A 24 -6.09 13.36 -0.99
N LEU A 25 -5.57 12.18 -1.22
CA LEU A 25 -5.54 11.59 -2.55
C LEU A 25 -6.91 11.07 -2.97
N SER A 26 -7.34 11.48 -4.15
CA SER A 26 -8.55 10.96 -4.81
C SER A 26 -8.20 9.66 -5.54
N VAL A 27 -8.10 8.56 -4.80
CA VAL A 27 -7.82 7.22 -5.29
C VAL A 27 -8.90 6.27 -4.79
N ASP A 28 -9.01 5.07 -5.38
CA ASP A 28 -10.00 4.10 -4.90
C ASP A 28 -9.67 3.56 -3.51
N ALA A 29 -8.40 3.29 -3.24
CA ALA A 29 -7.96 2.84 -1.93
C ALA A 29 -6.62 3.44 -1.52
N ILE A 30 -6.48 3.72 -0.24
CA ILE A 30 -5.20 4.04 0.39
C ILE A 30 -4.80 2.91 1.34
N VAL A 31 -3.49 2.67 1.44
CA VAL A 31 -2.93 1.75 2.43
C VAL A 31 -2.53 2.53 3.68
N ASN A 32 -2.87 1.98 4.83
CA ASN A 32 -2.48 2.47 6.14
C ASN A 32 -1.37 1.59 6.71
N ALA A 33 -0.27 2.19 7.13
CA ALA A 33 0.76 1.53 7.93
C ALA A 33 0.31 1.54 9.41
N ALA A 34 -0.48 0.55 9.76
CA ALA A 34 -1.10 0.39 11.07
C ALA A 34 -0.19 -0.34 12.07
N ASN A 35 -0.57 -0.31 13.33
CA ASN A 35 -0.08 -1.26 14.33
C ASN A 35 -1.01 -2.47 14.42
N SER A 36 -0.58 -3.53 15.12
CA SER A 36 -1.31 -4.79 15.20
C SER A 36 -2.68 -4.70 15.86
N SER A 37 -2.94 -3.67 16.68
CA SER A 37 -4.26 -3.45 17.29
C SER A 37 -5.29 -2.90 16.31
N LEU A 38 -4.87 -2.20 15.26
CA LEU A 38 -5.68 -1.42 14.31
C LEU A 38 -6.48 -0.27 14.97
N LEU A 39 -6.13 0.12 16.19
CA LEU A 39 -6.89 1.11 16.96
C LEU A 39 -6.35 2.54 16.88
N GLY A 40 -5.58 2.82 15.83
CA GLY A 40 -4.95 4.12 15.65
C GLY A 40 -3.57 4.21 16.32
N GLY A 41 -2.89 5.30 16.06
CA GLY A 41 -1.54 5.56 16.57
C GLY A 41 -1.01 6.90 16.08
N GLY A 42 0.30 6.99 15.94
CA GLY A 42 0.99 8.17 15.41
C GLY A 42 1.21 8.12 13.90
N GLY A 43 1.93 9.09 13.36
CA GLY A 43 2.32 9.14 11.97
C GLY A 43 1.14 9.08 10.99
N VAL A 44 1.30 8.33 9.91
CA VAL A 44 0.26 8.19 8.87
C VAL A 44 -1.01 7.52 9.41
N ASP A 45 -0.89 6.57 10.33
CA ASP A 45 -2.03 5.90 10.96
C ASP A 45 -2.91 6.91 11.71
N GLY A 46 -2.32 7.76 12.54
CA GLY A 46 -3.04 8.83 13.22
C GLY A 46 -3.67 9.85 12.26
N ALA A 47 -2.97 10.21 11.20
CA ALA A 47 -3.49 11.13 10.18
C ALA A 47 -4.71 10.54 9.46
N ILE A 48 -4.65 9.28 9.07
CA ILE A 48 -5.75 8.57 8.41
C ILE A 48 -6.98 8.48 9.34
N HIS A 49 -6.80 8.09 10.60
CA HIS A 49 -7.89 8.02 11.56
C HIS A 49 -8.54 9.39 11.80
N ARG A 50 -7.76 10.46 11.93
CA ARG A 50 -8.30 11.82 12.09
C ARG A 50 -9.09 12.27 10.85
N ALA A 51 -8.57 12.03 9.67
CA ALA A 51 -9.22 12.44 8.43
C ALA A 51 -10.48 11.62 8.12
N ALA A 52 -10.46 10.33 8.41
CA ALA A 52 -11.60 9.42 8.17
C ALA A 52 -12.77 9.67 9.14
N GLY A 53 -12.49 10.16 10.33
CA GLY A 53 -13.47 10.31 11.40
C GLY A 53 -13.63 9.06 12.29
N PRO A 54 -14.47 9.14 13.34
CA PRO A 54 -14.58 8.11 14.38
C PRO A 54 -15.14 6.78 13.89
N GLU A 55 -15.85 6.78 12.76
CA GLU A 55 -16.46 5.58 12.18
C GLU A 55 -15.38 4.57 11.73
N LEU A 56 -14.22 5.05 11.27
CA LEU A 56 -13.11 4.15 10.91
C LEU A 56 -12.62 3.35 12.10
N LEU A 57 -12.43 4.01 13.25
CA LEU A 57 -12.04 3.32 14.49
C LEU A 57 -13.09 2.31 14.94
N ALA A 58 -14.38 2.67 14.82
CA ALA A 58 -15.46 1.76 15.14
C ALA A 58 -15.43 0.49 14.29
N GLU A 59 -15.21 0.60 12.98
CA GLU A 59 -15.06 -0.55 12.10
C GLU A 59 -13.78 -1.36 12.43
N CYS A 60 -12.64 -0.70 12.64
CA CYS A 60 -11.40 -1.37 12.99
C CYS A 60 -11.51 -2.24 14.26
N ARG A 61 -12.28 -1.79 15.26
CA ARG A 61 -12.53 -2.58 16.48
C ARG A 61 -13.19 -3.92 16.19
N THR A 62 -14.00 -4.02 15.14
CA THR A 62 -14.69 -5.27 14.76
C THR A 62 -13.75 -6.30 14.14
N LEU A 63 -12.56 -5.87 13.67
CA LEU A 63 -11.61 -6.73 12.97
C LEU A 63 -10.75 -7.57 13.92
N GLY A 64 -10.66 -7.20 15.21
CA GLY A 64 -9.89 -7.95 16.21
C GLY A 64 -8.37 -7.90 16.03
N GLY A 65 -7.86 -6.87 15.36
CA GLY A 65 -6.44 -6.70 15.09
C GLY A 65 -5.95 -7.32 13.78
N CYS A 66 -4.64 -7.21 13.54
CA CYS A 66 -3.98 -7.71 12.33
C CYS A 66 -2.54 -8.10 12.66
N PRO A 67 -2.12 -9.35 12.38
CA PRO A 67 -0.73 -9.75 12.55
C PRO A 67 0.22 -9.00 11.60
N THR A 68 1.48 -8.87 12.01
CA THR A 68 2.53 -8.32 11.13
C THR A 68 2.63 -9.12 9.83
N GLY A 69 2.70 -8.42 8.70
CA GLY A 69 2.76 -9.01 7.36
C GLY A 69 1.39 -9.29 6.73
N GLU A 70 0.30 -9.14 7.47
CA GLU A 70 -1.06 -9.29 6.97
C GLU A 70 -1.72 -7.94 6.67
N ALA A 71 -2.91 -7.96 6.08
CA ALA A 71 -3.70 -6.78 5.78
C ALA A 71 -5.19 -7.00 6.06
N ARG A 72 -5.91 -5.93 6.35
CA ARG A 72 -7.36 -5.88 6.56
C ARG A 72 -7.95 -4.70 5.81
N LEU A 73 -9.17 -4.84 5.33
CA LEU A 73 -9.86 -3.79 4.56
C LEU A 73 -11.02 -3.22 5.37
N THR A 74 -11.17 -1.89 5.31
CA THR A 74 -12.32 -1.14 5.83
C THR A 74 -12.84 -0.16 4.79
N ARG A 75 -13.99 0.45 5.07
CA ARG A 75 -14.42 1.66 4.38
C ARG A 75 -13.52 2.85 4.73
N ALA A 76 -13.51 3.86 3.87
CA ALA A 76 -12.68 5.06 4.06
C ALA A 76 -13.43 6.22 4.73
N TYR A 77 -14.74 6.14 4.86
CA TYR A 77 -15.62 7.12 5.50
C TYR A 77 -15.44 8.55 4.93
N ARG A 78 -14.87 9.50 5.69
CA ARG A 78 -14.70 10.90 5.26
C ARG A 78 -13.50 11.14 4.36
N LEU A 79 -12.68 10.12 4.12
CA LEU A 79 -11.57 10.22 3.17
C LEU A 79 -12.09 10.25 1.72
N PRO A 80 -11.37 10.88 0.78
CA PRO A 80 -11.76 10.88 -0.64
C PRO A 80 -11.45 9.56 -1.36
N ALA A 81 -11.31 8.47 -0.62
CA ALA A 81 -11.13 7.11 -1.10
C ALA A 81 -12.38 6.26 -0.79
N ARG A 82 -12.49 5.08 -1.40
CA ARG A 82 -13.55 4.10 -1.09
C ARG A 82 -13.16 3.21 0.07
N PHE A 83 -11.90 2.80 0.12
CA PHE A 83 -11.37 1.85 1.09
C PHE A 83 -10.08 2.32 1.74
N VAL A 84 -9.85 1.82 2.96
CA VAL A 84 -8.53 1.81 3.61
C VAL A 84 -8.09 0.36 3.78
N ILE A 85 -6.90 0.05 3.31
CA ILE A 85 -6.25 -1.24 3.52
C ILE A 85 -5.23 -1.06 4.63
N HIS A 86 -5.50 -1.64 5.79
CA HIS A 86 -4.63 -1.58 6.96
C HIS A 86 -3.65 -2.74 6.90
N THR A 87 -2.36 -2.48 6.86
CA THR A 87 -1.31 -3.49 6.94
C THR A 87 -0.32 -3.16 8.04
N VAL A 88 0.24 -4.18 8.66
CA VAL A 88 1.14 -4.05 9.82
C VAL A 88 2.54 -4.42 9.39
N GLY A 89 3.37 -3.41 9.18
CA GLY A 89 4.78 -3.61 8.82
C GLY A 89 5.63 -4.06 10.02
N PRO A 90 6.79 -4.68 9.76
CA PRO A 90 7.72 -5.08 10.81
C PRO A 90 8.47 -3.88 11.40
N VAL A 91 8.84 -3.98 12.67
CA VAL A 91 9.84 -3.13 13.29
C VAL A 91 11.22 -3.58 12.78
N TRP A 92 12.07 -2.62 12.41
CA TRP A 92 13.42 -2.92 11.95
C TRP A 92 14.33 -3.33 13.12
N LEU A 93 14.88 -4.54 13.05
CA LEU A 93 15.78 -5.11 14.03
C LEU A 93 17.13 -5.55 13.40
N GLY A 94 17.48 -4.95 12.26
CA GLY A 94 18.74 -5.22 11.56
C GLY A 94 18.63 -6.13 10.34
N GLY A 95 17.44 -6.63 10.01
CA GLY A 95 17.15 -7.43 8.81
C GLY A 95 17.35 -8.93 8.96
N GLY A 96 17.67 -9.41 10.17
CA GLY A 96 17.90 -10.82 10.44
C GLY A 96 16.73 -11.56 11.10
N HIS A 97 15.57 -10.93 11.25
CA HIS A 97 14.40 -11.46 11.94
C HIS A 97 13.18 -11.62 11.02
N GLY A 98 13.42 -11.78 9.72
CA GLY A 98 12.36 -11.94 8.73
C GLY A 98 11.67 -10.64 8.30
N GLU A 99 12.25 -9.48 8.62
CA GLU A 99 11.65 -8.18 8.29
C GLU A 99 11.46 -7.98 6.78
N PRO A 100 12.41 -8.37 5.90
CA PRO A 100 12.22 -8.24 4.46
C PRO A 100 11.01 -9.02 3.95
N GLU A 101 10.82 -10.24 4.38
CA GLU A 101 9.72 -11.12 3.98
C GLU A 101 8.38 -10.63 4.54
N LEU A 102 8.37 -10.14 5.78
CA LEU A 102 7.19 -9.54 6.40
C LEU A 102 6.77 -8.25 5.69
N LEU A 103 7.74 -7.39 5.35
CA LEU A 103 7.46 -6.17 4.61
C LEU A 103 6.94 -6.48 3.19
N ALA A 104 7.55 -7.41 2.49
CA ALA A 104 7.09 -7.90 1.18
C ALA A 104 5.65 -8.43 1.26
N SER A 105 5.33 -9.16 2.34
CA SER A 105 3.98 -9.67 2.60
C SER A 105 2.97 -8.56 2.77
N CYS A 106 3.30 -7.45 3.45
CA CYS A 106 2.42 -6.30 3.60
C CYS A 106 1.97 -5.75 2.24
N TYR A 107 2.89 -5.58 1.31
CA TYR A 107 2.58 -5.09 -0.04
C TYR A 107 1.77 -6.10 -0.84
N ARG A 108 2.15 -7.37 -0.81
CA ARG A 108 1.44 -8.44 -1.51
C ARG A 108 0.00 -8.60 -1.03
N GLU A 109 -0.22 -8.67 0.28
CA GLU A 109 -1.57 -8.82 0.85
C GLU A 109 -2.43 -7.58 0.61
N SER A 110 -1.84 -6.39 0.59
CA SER A 110 -2.53 -5.16 0.22
C SER A 110 -2.99 -5.16 -1.24
N VAL A 111 -2.14 -5.59 -2.17
CA VAL A 111 -2.51 -5.73 -3.60
C VAL A 111 -3.62 -6.77 -3.78
N LYS A 112 -3.55 -7.91 -3.10
CA LYS A 112 -4.61 -8.94 -3.15
C LYS A 112 -5.97 -8.39 -2.71
N LEU A 113 -6.01 -7.64 -1.61
CA LEU A 113 -7.26 -7.01 -1.14
C LEU A 113 -7.78 -5.97 -2.14
N ALA A 114 -6.91 -5.19 -2.75
CA ALA A 114 -7.28 -4.21 -3.77
C ALA A 114 -7.89 -4.91 -5.00
N VAL A 115 -7.25 -5.96 -5.50
CA VAL A 115 -7.75 -6.77 -6.62
C VAL A 115 -9.12 -7.38 -6.29
N ALA A 116 -9.27 -7.99 -5.11
CA ALA A 116 -10.52 -8.61 -4.67
C ALA A 116 -11.69 -7.63 -4.54
N ASN A 117 -11.40 -6.34 -4.38
CA ASN A 117 -12.41 -5.28 -4.21
C ASN A 117 -12.53 -4.34 -5.43
N ALA A 118 -12.05 -4.77 -6.59
CA ALA A 118 -12.12 -4.04 -7.86
C ALA A 118 -11.58 -2.60 -7.75
N VAL A 119 -10.45 -2.43 -7.10
CA VAL A 119 -9.71 -1.17 -6.98
C VAL A 119 -8.96 -0.91 -8.29
N ALA A 120 -9.09 0.29 -8.84
CA ALA A 120 -8.34 0.72 -10.03
C ALA A 120 -7.10 1.55 -9.65
N THR A 121 -7.19 2.37 -8.60
CA THR A 121 -6.09 3.23 -8.14
C THR A 121 -5.78 2.97 -6.67
N LEU A 122 -4.54 2.59 -6.38
CA LEU A 122 -4.07 2.22 -5.04
C LEU A 122 -2.86 3.06 -4.64
N ALA A 123 -2.94 3.73 -3.47
CA ALA A 123 -1.83 4.50 -2.93
C ALA A 123 -1.23 3.83 -1.69
N PHE A 124 0.10 3.78 -1.65
CA PHE A 124 0.88 3.25 -0.53
C PHE A 124 1.64 4.36 0.19
N PRO A 125 1.71 4.35 1.53
CA PRO A 125 2.72 5.09 2.27
C PRO A 125 4.04 4.30 2.26
N SER A 126 5.11 4.89 2.77
CA SER A 126 6.37 4.17 3.00
C SER A 126 6.26 3.34 4.29
N ILE A 127 5.87 2.09 4.16
CA ILE A 127 5.60 1.19 5.29
C ILE A 127 6.88 0.93 6.09
N SER A 128 6.78 0.94 7.42
CA SER A 128 7.85 0.67 8.40
C SER A 128 9.01 1.68 8.45
N THR A 129 9.04 2.72 7.61
CA THR A 129 10.19 3.65 7.52
C THR A 129 10.13 4.81 8.53
N GLY A 130 9.02 5.00 9.21
CA GLY A 130 8.87 6.01 10.27
C GLY A 130 9.41 5.50 11.61
N VAL A 131 8.55 5.42 12.61
CA VAL A 131 8.90 4.99 13.99
C VAL A 131 9.50 3.58 14.03
N TYR A 132 9.13 2.69 13.09
CA TYR A 132 9.68 1.34 13.01
C TYR A 132 11.10 1.27 12.46
N GLY A 133 11.65 2.37 11.94
CA GLY A 133 13.06 2.55 11.65
C GLY A 133 13.62 1.74 10.48
N TYR A 134 12.78 1.19 9.62
CA TYR A 134 13.26 0.46 8.43
C TYR A 134 14.00 1.41 7.50
N PRO A 135 15.24 1.11 7.04
CA PRO A 135 15.98 1.96 6.11
C PRO A 135 15.20 2.17 4.81
N VAL A 136 14.97 3.43 4.43
CA VAL A 136 14.04 3.78 3.35
C VAL A 136 14.45 3.19 1.99
N GLU A 137 15.74 3.15 1.67
CA GLU A 137 16.24 2.58 0.42
C GLU A 137 15.94 1.09 0.31
N ARG A 138 16.10 0.34 1.41
CA ARG A 138 15.77 -1.09 1.46
C ARG A 138 14.28 -1.32 1.40
N ALA A 139 13.52 -0.55 2.19
CA ALA A 139 12.06 -0.66 2.23
C ALA A 139 11.43 -0.34 0.87
N ALA A 140 11.87 0.71 0.21
CA ALA A 140 11.38 1.10 -1.11
C ALA A 140 11.69 0.05 -2.19
N GLY A 141 12.88 -0.54 -2.16
CA GLY A 141 13.24 -1.64 -3.06
C GLY A 141 12.30 -2.84 -2.89
N ILE A 142 12.02 -3.23 -1.64
CA ILE A 142 11.05 -4.31 -1.33
C ILE A 142 9.64 -3.94 -1.79
N ALA A 143 9.22 -2.70 -1.53
CA ALA A 143 7.89 -2.21 -1.91
C ALA A 143 7.66 -2.35 -3.43
N VAL A 144 8.54 -1.78 -4.22
CA VAL A 144 8.42 -1.79 -5.69
C VAL A 144 8.49 -3.22 -6.24
N ALA A 145 9.45 -4.03 -5.78
CA ALA A 145 9.60 -5.41 -6.23
C ALA A 145 8.38 -6.27 -5.87
N SER A 146 7.85 -6.14 -4.64
CA SER A 146 6.73 -6.94 -4.15
C SER A 146 5.41 -6.58 -4.86
N VAL A 147 5.17 -5.29 -5.10
CA VAL A 147 3.97 -4.83 -5.84
C VAL A 147 4.04 -5.31 -7.28
N ARG A 148 5.18 -5.18 -7.96
CA ARG A 148 5.37 -5.69 -9.33
C ARG A 148 5.13 -7.19 -9.43
N ALA A 149 5.68 -7.96 -8.50
CA ALA A 149 5.49 -9.42 -8.47
C ALA A 149 4.00 -9.78 -8.27
N ALA A 150 3.31 -9.15 -7.33
CA ALA A 150 1.89 -9.39 -7.09
C ALA A 150 1.03 -9.05 -8.30
N LEU A 151 1.30 -7.94 -9.00
CA LEU A 151 0.59 -7.54 -10.22
C LEU A 151 0.89 -8.47 -11.41
N SER A 152 2.06 -9.09 -11.44
CA SER A 152 2.39 -10.09 -12.47
C SER A 152 1.60 -11.38 -12.29
N GLU A 153 1.20 -11.71 -11.05
CA GLU A 153 0.35 -12.85 -10.75
C GLU A 153 -1.12 -12.53 -11.07
N ASP A 154 -1.61 -11.40 -10.56
CA ASP A 154 -2.98 -10.91 -10.81
C ASP A 154 -3.04 -9.39 -10.60
N ALA A 155 -3.30 -8.64 -11.66
CA ALA A 155 -3.50 -7.20 -11.61
C ALA A 155 -4.98 -6.81 -11.43
N GLY A 156 -5.91 -7.71 -11.69
CA GLY A 156 -7.34 -7.46 -11.60
C GLY A 156 -7.76 -6.23 -12.40
N SER A 157 -8.34 -5.24 -11.70
CA SER A 157 -8.73 -3.94 -12.24
C SER A 157 -7.73 -2.82 -11.96
N LEU A 158 -6.57 -3.12 -11.36
CA LEU A 158 -5.58 -2.11 -11.03
C LEU A 158 -4.98 -1.49 -12.31
N GLU A 159 -5.00 -0.18 -12.37
CA GLU A 159 -4.49 0.65 -13.45
C GLU A 159 -3.33 1.54 -13.00
N GLU A 160 -3.34 1.96 -11.73
CA GLU A 160 -2.31 2.82 -11.16
C GLU A 160 -1.96 2.46 -9.73
N ILE A 161 -0.66 2.46 -9.46
CA ILE A 161 -0.06 2.38 -8.12
C ILE A 161 0.66 3.70 -7.82
N VAL A 162 0.32 4.33 -6.70
CA VAL A 162 0.92 5.57 -6.24
C VAL A 162 1.73 5.30 -4.96
N PHE A 163 3.03 5.57 -4.97
CA PHE A 163 3.84 5.62 -3.77
C PHE A 163 3.83 7.06 -3.23
N CYS A 164 3.11 7.28 -2.14
CA CYS A 164 2.95 8.58 -1.51
C CYS A 164 4.02 8.77 -0.44
N CYS A 165 5.01 9.59 -0.72
CA CYS A 165 6.18 9.81 0.12
C CYS A 165 5.95 10.99 1.06
N PHE A 166 6.44 10.86 2.31
CA PHE A 166 6.35 11.92 3.31
C PHE A 166 7.38 13.04 3.07
N SER A 167 8.59 12.69 2.62
CA SER A 167 9.71 13.61 2.42
C SER A 167 10.21 13.64 0.97
N ALA A 168 10.92 14.72 0.62
CA ALA A 168 11.59 14.83 -0.67
C ALA A 168 12.68 13.75 -0.84
N HIS A 169 13.36 13.37 0.25
CA HIS A 169 14.35 12.28 0.21
C HIS A 169 13.70 10.95 -0.17
N ASP A 170 12.59 10.59 0.47
CA ASP A 170 11.86 9.35 0.17
C ASP A 170 11.38 9.36 -1.29
N LEU A 171 10.85 10.49 -1.77
CA LEU A 171 10.45 10.64 -3.16
C LEU A 171 11.60 10.34 -4.12
N GLN A 172 12.78 10.91 -3.89
CA GLN A 172 13.96 10.67 -4.74
C GLN A 172 14.36 9.19 -4.77
N VAL A 173 14.22 8.48 -3.65
CA VAL A 173 14.50 7.04 -3.59
C VAL A 173 13.53 6.27 -4.50
N TYR A 174 12.24 6.54 -4.40
CA TYR A 174 11.22 5.89 -5.25
C TYR A 174 11.37 6.26 -6.73
N GLU A 175 11.63 7.52 -7.06
CA GLU A 175 11.83 7.98 -8.44
C GLU A 175 13.01 7.26 -9.11
N ARG A 176 14.13 7.08 -8.41
CA ARG A 176 15.27 6.31 -8.93
C ARG A 176 14.92 4.86 -9.23
N LEU A 177 14.17 4.21 -8.31
CA LEU A 177 13.74 2.83 -8.48
C LEU A 177 12.77 2.68 -9.66
N LEU A 178 11.81 3.60 -9.80
CA LEU A 178 10.84 3.55 -10.89
C LEU A 178 11.46 3.85 -12.25
N SER A 179 12.44 4.77 -12.30
CA SER A 179 13.18 5.08 -13.54
C SER A 179 13.96 3.88 -14.05
N SER A 180 14.57 3.07 -13.18
CA SER A 180 15.31 1.87 -13.58
C SER A 180 14.42 0.82 -14.24
N ILE A 181 13.16 0.74 -13.87
CA ILE A 181 12.17 -0.19 -14.43
C ILE A 181 11.82 0.16 -15.87
N HIS A 182 11.79 1.44 -16.23
CA HIS A 182 11.46 1.89 -17.59
C HIS A 182 12.59 1.66 -18.58
N CYS A 183 13.81 1.42 -18.11
CA CYS A 183 14.99 1.14 -18.96
C CYS A 183 15.17 -0.33 -19.35
N GLU A 184 14.39 -1.25 -18.76
CA GLU A 184 14.48 -2.70 -19.02
C GLU A 184 13.51 -3.21 -20.12
N LYS A 185 13.03 -2.31 -20.99
CA LYS A 185 12.17 -2.68 -22.14
C LYS A 185 12.92 -2.68 -23.45
#